data_6b2e4bb7a47adea1e7964697d1304c24
#
_entry.id   6b2e4bb7a47adea1e7964697d1304c24
#
_cell.length_a   1.000
_cell.length_b   1.000
_cell.length_c   1.000
_cell.angle_alpha   90.00
_cell.angle_beta   90.00
_cell.angle_gamma   90.00
#
_symmetry.space_group_name_H-M   'P 1'
#
loop_
_entity.id
_entity.type
_entity.pdbx_description
1 polymer ?
#
loop_
_entity_poly.entity_id
_entity_poly.type
_entity_poly.pdbx_seq_one_letter_code
_entity_poly.pdbx_strand_id
1 'polypeptide(L)'
;MVRRPLVVTARLPGTLFSVVESLRRAHYPIERNHVPAHVTLFHALPPSAEPEVRRLLASVAQNMAPPLACTCGLTDLGSGTAIAIASPALSALHRDLSVTLHG
;
A
#
# COMPACT_ATOMS: atom_id res chain seq x y z
N MET A 1 -24.14 0.24 13.90
CA MET A 1 -23.50 0.02 12.58
C MET A 1 -22.05 -0.37 12.78
N VAL A 2 -21.65 -1.48 12.18
CA VAL A 2 -20.25 -1.92 12.25
C VAL A 2 -19.44 -1.15 11.21
N ARG A 3 -18.40 -0.45 11.67
CA ARG A 3 -17.50 0.28 10.79
C ARG A 3 -16.36 -0.66 10.35
N ARG A 4 -16.01 -0.56 9.07
CA ARG A 4 -14.95 -1.38 8.52
C ARG A 4 -13.57 -0.84 8.93
N PRO A 5 -12.57 -1.73 9.09
CA PRO A 5 -11.20 -1.28 9.35
C PRO A 5 -10.69 -0.39 8.21
N LEU A 6 -9.78 0.50 8.55
CA LEU A 6 -9.11 1.35 7.56
C LEU A 6 -7.97 0.59 6.91
N VAL A 7 -7.81 0.78 5.61
CA VAL A 7 -6.68 0.25 4.85
C VAL A 7 -5.91 1.43 4.27
N VAL A 8 -4.60 1.45 4.50
CA VAL A 8 -3.73 2.49 3.96
C VAL A 8 -2.87 1.88 2.87
N THR A 9 -2.91 2.47 1.68
CA THR A 9 -2.17 1.98 0.52
C THR A 9 -1.30 3.07 -0.07
N ALA A 10 -0.21 2.66 -0.73
CA ALA A 10 0.61 3.54 -1.54
C ALA A 10 0.32 3.29 -3.02
N ARG A 11 0.18 4.37 -3.79
CA ARG A 11 -0.04 4.29 -5.23
C ARG A 11 1.27 4.04 -5.96
N LEU A 12 1.18 3.33 -7.08
CA LEU A 12 2.32 3.10 -7.94
C LEU A 12 2.50 4.26 -8.94
N PRO A 13 3.75 4.56 -9.36
CA PRO A 13 3.97 5.53 -10.45
C PRO A 13 3.29 5.07 -11.74
N GLY A 14 2.94 6.02 -12.62
CA GLY A 14 2.16 5.74 -13.82
C GLY A 14 2.70 4.63 -14.70
N THR A 15 4.01 4.64 -14.99
CA THR A 15 4.65 3.60 -15.84
C THR A 15 4.60 2.22 -15.18
N LEU A 16 5.01 2.14 -13.92
CA LEU A 16 4.98 0.88 -13.19
C LEU A 16 3.54 0.40 -13.00
N PHE A 17 2.63 1.32 -12.68
CA PHE A 17 1.21 0.99 -12.54
C PHE A 17 0.66 0.34 -13.80
N SER A 18 0.95 0.89 -14.97
CA SER A 18 0.45 0.36 -16.25
C SER A 18 0.91 -1.08 -16.47
N VAL A 19 2.18 -1.38 -16.21
CA VAL A 19 2.73 -2.72 -16.37
C VAL A 19 2.09 -3.70 -15.40
N VAL A 20 2.04 -3.34 -14.12
CA VAL A 20 1.51 -4.22 -13.08
C VAL A 20 0.01 -4.45 -13.27
N GLU A 21 -0.73 -3.39 -13.61
CA GLU A 21 -2.17 -3.50 -13.83
C GLU A 21 -2.50 -4.39 -15.04
N SER A 22 -1.69 -4.32 -16.10
CA SER A 22 -1.83 -5.20 -17.26
C SER A 22 -1.63 -6.67 -16.88
N LEU A 23 -0.62 -6.95 -16.03
CA LEU A 23 -0.38 -8.30 -15.54
C LEU A 23 -1.54 -8.80 -14.67
N ARG A 24 -2.10 -7.94 -13.83
CA ARG A 24 -3.25 -8.29 -13.01
C ARG A 24 -4.46 -8.64 -13.84
N ARG A 25 -4.76 -7.83 -14.86
CA ARG A 25 -5.90 -8.08 -15.75
C ARG A 25 -5.75 -9.38 -16.51
N ALA A 26 -4.52 -9.75 -16.89
CA ALA A 26 -4.25 -10.97 -17.64
C ALA A 26 -4.31 -12.22 -16.76
N HIS A 27 -3.93 -12.14 -15.49
CA HIS A 27 -3.68 -13.30 -14.65
C HIS A 27 -4.50 -13.37 -13.37
N TYR A 28 -5.08 -12.26 -12.92
CA TYR A 28 -5.87 -12.22 -11.69
C TYR A 28 -7.35 -12.45 -12.02
N PRO A 29 -8.06 -13.26 -11.22
CA PRO A 29 -9.48 -13.51 -11.50
C PRO A 29 -10.30 -12.23 -11.52
N ILE A 30 -11.10 -12.05 -12.57
CA ILE A 30 -11.92 -10.85 -12.76
C ILE A 30 -12.81 -10.57 -11.55
N GLU A 31 -13.41 -11.62 -10.98
CA GLU A 31 -14.32 -11.49 -9.83
C GLU A 31 -13.62 -11.02 -8.56
N ARG A 32 -12.29 -11.04 -8.53
CA ARG A 32 -11.49 -10.57 -7.38
C ARG A 32 -10.72 -9.30 -7.66
N ASN A 33 -10.76 -8.80 -8.90
CA ASN A 33 -9.98 -7.64 -9.30
C ASN A 33 -10.82 -6.37 -9.15
N HIS A 34 -11.13 -6.00 -7.91
CA HIS A 34 -11.98 -4.86 -7.59
C HIS A 34 -11.20 -3.58 -7.28
N VAL A 35 -9.91 -3.68 -7.05
CA VAL A 35 -9.07 -2.57 -6.62
C VAL A 35 -7.85 -2.49 -7.54
N PRO A 36 -7.44 -1.27 -7.97
CA PRO A 36 -6.23 -1.12 -8.78
C PRO A 36 -4.99 -1.62 -8.04
N ALA A 37 -3.94 -1.93 -8.82
CA ALA A 37 -2.67 -2.36 -8.25
C ALA A 37 -2.13 -1.32 -7.25
N HIS A 38 -1.63 -1.79 -6.10
CA HIS A 38 -1.19 -0.92 -5.02
C HIS A 38 -0.25 -1.66 -4.07
N VAL A 39 0.39 -0.90 -3.18
CA VAL A 39 1.16 -1.45 -2.08
C VAL A 39 0.40 -1.15 -0.80
N THR A 40 0.09 -2.18 -0.01
CA THR A 40 -0.60 -2.00 1.26
C THR A 40 0.40 -1.71 2.38
N LEU A 41 0.20 -0.60 3.08
CA LEU A 41 1.00 -0.23 4.26
C LEU A 41 0.37 -0.75 5.54
N PHE A 42 -0.94 -0.61 5.69
CA PHE A 42 -1.68 -1.08 6.86
C PHE A 42 -2.98 -1.74 6.41
N HIS A 43 -3.20 -2.98 6.83
CA HIS A 43 -4.37 -3.76 6.45
C HIS A 43 -5.62 -3.44 7.26
N ALA A 44 -5.45 -3.11 8.55
CA ALA A 44 -6.60 -2.98 9.43
C ALA A 44 -6.29 -2.05 10.60
N LEU A 45 -6.48 -0.75 10.36
CA LEU A 45 -6.44 0.23 11.44
C LEU A 45 -7.86 0.44 11.98
N PRO A 46 -8.00 0.76 13.28
CA PRO A 46 -9.33 1.01 13.84
C PRO A 46 -10.02 2.18 13.11
N PRO A 47 -11.31 2.07 12.79
CA PRO A 47 -12.04 3.17 12.14
C PRO A 47 -11.97 4.47 12.93
N SER A 48 -11.89 4.38 14.25
CA SER A 48 -11.79 5.56 15.13
C SER A 48 -10.51 6.35 14.94
N ALA A 49 -9.48 5.76 14.33
CA ALA A 49 -8.22 6.43 14.05
C ALA A 49 -8.23 7.25 12.76
N GLU A 50 -9.33 7.27 12.01
CA GLU A 50 -9.38 7.93 10.70
C GLU A 50 -8.93 9.39 10.73
N PRO A 51 -9.41 10.26 11.64
CA PRO A 51 -8.96 11.66 11.65
C PRO A 51 -7.46 11.79 11.87
N GLU A 52 -6.90 10.99 12.77
CA GLU A 52 -5.46 11.01 13.04
C GLU A 52 -4.67 10.50 11.85
N VAL A 53 -5.11 9.41 11.22
CA VAL A 53 -4.45 8.84 10.04
C VAL A 53 -4.44 9.86 8.91
N ARG A 54 -5.57 10.51 8.63
CA ARG A 54 -5.65 11.53 7.58
C ARG A 54 -4.70 12.69 7.85
N ARG A 55 -4.61 13.15 9.08
CA ARG A 55 -3.71 14.24 9.47
C ARG A 55 -2.24 13.85 9.27
N LEU A 56 -1.88 12.65 9.71
CA LEU A 56 -0.51 12.16 9.56
C LEU A 56 -0.13 12.00 8.10
N LEU A 57 -1.01 11.44 7.28
CA LEU A 57 -0.74 11.26 5.85
C LEU A 57 -0.61 12.58 5.12
N ALA A 58 -1.44 13.57 5.47
CA ALA A 58 -1.32 14.90 4.90
C ALA A 58 0.01 15.55 5.24
N SER A 59 0.47 15.39 6.49
CA SER A 59 1.76 15.90 6.93
C SER A 59 2.91 15.23 6.18
N VAL A 60 2.86 13.92 6.03
CA VAL A 60 3.87 13.17 5.26
C VAL A 60 3.91 13.66 3.81
N ALA A 61 2.75 13.83 3.19
CA ALA A 61 2.68 14.26 1.79
C ALA A 61 3.28 15.67 1.59
N GLN A 62 3.15 16.54 2.59
CA GLN A 62 3.69 17.90 2.52
C GLN A 62 5.20 17.95 2.76
N ASN A 63 5.74 17.03 3.55
CA ASN A 63 7.11 17.12 4.04
C ASN A 63 8.06 16.07 3.47
N MET A 64 7.59 15.23 2.59
CA MET A 64 8.38 14.11 2.06
C MET A 64 8.12 13.93 0.57
N ALA A 65 9.20 13.74 -0.19
CA ALA A 65 9.10 13.35 -1.59
C ALA A 65 8.58 11.91 -1.68
N PRO A 66 7.93 11.52 -2.80
CA PRO A 66 7.49 10.14 -2.96
C PRO A 66 8.66 9.17 -2.77
N PRO A 67 8.48 8.08 -1.98
CA PRO A 67 9.55 7.12 -1.76
C PRO A 67 9.96 6.41 -3.05
N LEU A 68 11.25 6.26 -3.24
CA LEU A 68 11.77 5.45 -4.35
C LEU A 68 11.64 3.98 -4.03
N ALA A 69 11.28 3.18 -5.03
CA ALA A 69 11.12 1.74 -4.86
C ALA A 69 11.59 1.02 -6.12
N CYS A 70 12.10 -0.19 -5.93
CA CYS A 70 12.52 -1.06 -7.03
C CYS A 70 11.79 -2.39 -6.94
N THR A 71 11.42 -2.96 -8.10
CA THR A 71 10.93 -4.33 -8.13
C THR A 71 12.12 -5.27 -7.95
N CYS A 72 11.97 -6.32 -7.14
CA CYS A 72 13.06 -7.24 -6.84
C CYS A 72 12.67 -8.71 -6.96
N GLY A 73 11.67 -9.01 -7.77
CA GLY A 73 11.29 -10.38 -8.09
C GLY A 73 9.86 -10.70 -7.71
N LEU A 74 9.58 -12.00 -7.68
CA LEU A 74 8.24 -12.50 -7.37
C LEU A 74 8.26 -13.25 -6.05
N THR A 75 7.17 -13.15 -5.32
CA THR A 75 6.98 -13.87 -4.05
C THR A 75 5.74 -14.75 -4.16
N ASP A 76 5.89 -16.03 -3.86
CA ASP A 76 4.78 -16.96 -3.83
C ASP A 76 4.02 -16.79 -2.53
N LEU A 77 2.72 -16.50 -2.63
CA LEU A 77 1.84 -16.33 -1.46
C LEU A 77 1.01 -17.59 -1.18
N GLY A 78 1.28 -18.69 -1.87
CA GLY A 78 0.51 -19.93 -1.75
C GLY A 78 -0.72 -19.92 -2.67
N SER A 79 -1.65 -19.00 -2.47
CA SER A 79 -2.83 -18.85 -3.32
C SER A 79 -2.66 -17.86 -4.46
N GLY A 80 -1.48 -17.28 -4.61
CA GLY A 80 -1.17 -16.31 -5.66
C GLY A 80 0.27 -15.89 -5.61
N THR A 81 0.63 -14.94 -6.46
CA THR A 81 1.99 -14.43 -6.58
C THR A 81 1.97 -12.91 -6.44
N ALA A 82 2.90 -12.37 -5.69
CA ALA A 82 3.09 -10.93 -5.54
C ALA A 82 4.41 -10.51 -6.17
N ILE A 83 4.46 -9.26 -6.64
CA ILE A 83 5.70 -8.64 -7.09
C ILE A 83 6.36 -8.04 -5.85
N ALA A 84 7.56 -8.51 -5.55
CA ALA A 84 8.32 -7.98 -4.40
C ALA A 84 8.93 -6.63 -4.77
N ILE A 85 8.91 -5.71 -3.83
CA ILE A 85 9.53 -4.40 -4.00
C ILE A 85 10.53 -4.14 -2.87
N ALA A 86 11.54 -3.35 -3.17
CA ALA A 86 12.51 -2.87 -2.18
C ALA A 86 12.41 -1.35 -2.12
N SER A 87 12.11 -0.82 -0.95
CA SER A 87 12.03 0.61 -0.72
C SER A 87 12.40 0.94 0.73
N PRO A 88 13.68 1.23 0.99
CA PRO A 88 14.10 1.62 2.34
C PRO A 88 13.31 2.82 2.88
N ALA A 89 13.01 3.79 2.01
CA ALA A 89 12.25 4.98 2.41
C ALA A 89 10.82 4.63 2.82
N LEU A 90 10.16 3.72 2.08
CA LEU A 90 8.80 3.29 2.41
C LEU A 90 8.79 2.45 3.69
N SER A 91 9.80 1.59 3.88
CA SER A 91 9.93 0.79 5.10
C SER A 91 10.14 1.69 6.32
N ALA A 92 10.96 2.73 6.19
CA ALA A 92 11.17 3.70 7.27
C ALA A 92 9.88 4.46 7.59
N LEU A 93 9.14 4.87 6.57
CA LEU A 93 7.87 5.56 6.74
C LEU A 93 6.86 4.66 7.46
N HIS A 94 6.76 3.40 7.06
CA HIS A 94 5.87 2.44 7.71
C HIS A 94 6.20 2.30 9.19
N ARG A 95 7.49 2.18 9.52
CA ARG A 95 7.95 2.06 10.89
C ARG A 95 7.58 3.30 11.71
N ASP A 96 7.83 4.49 11.16
CA ASP A 96 7.54 5.74 11.86
C ASP A 96 6.04 5.93 12.11
N LEU A 97 5.22 5.61 11.10
CA LEU A 97 3.76 5.66 11.25
C LEU A 97 3.26 4.63 12.25
N SER A 98 3.86 3.44 12.27
CA SER A 98 3.48 2.38 13.22
C SER A 98 3.74 2.82 14.65
N VAL A 99 4.88 3.46 14.93
CA VAL A 99 5.20 3.97 16.26
C VAL A 99 4.18 5.02 16.68
N THR A 100 3.86 5.95 15.80
CA THR A 100 2.91 7.02 16.10
C THR A 100 1.50 6.50 16.32
N LEU A 101 1.04 5.55 15.49
CA LEU A 101 -0.34 5.05 15.56
C LEU A 101 -0.55 4.01 16.65
N HIS A 102 0.49 3.26 17.03
CA HIS A 102 0.39 2.20 18.04
C HIS A 102 1.12 2.54 19.34
N GLY A 103 1.87 3.61 19.31
CA GLY A 103 2.57 4.10 20.51
C GLY A 103 1.68 4.99 21.33
#